data_f0acc4616ec70dca31412b39f92fcecb
#
_entry.id   f0acc4616ec70dca31412b39f92fcecb
#
_cell.length_a   1.000
_cell.length_b   1.000
_cell.length_c   1.000
_cell.angle_alpha   90.00
_cell.angle_beta   90.00
_cell.angle_gamma   90.00
#
_symmetry.space_group_name_H-M   'P 1'
#
loop_
_entity.id
_entity.type
_entity.pdbx_description
1 polymer ?
#
loop_
_entity_poly.entity_id
_entity_poly.type
_entity_poly.pdbx_seq_one_letter_code
_entity_poly.pdbx_strand_id
1 'polypeptide(L)'
;MSGSVKITIKLFSALREALGESEIQLDLSDISEASAPVDVAAIKQLLSRRGADWKEALNQPNLVHALNHKVVFTDAVVTEGDELAFFPPMTGG
;
A
#
# COMPACT_ATOMS: atom_id res chain seq x y z
N MET A 1 15.06 -5.94 -19.94
CA MET A 1 14.79 -5.68 -19.72
C MET A 1 14.19 -4.94 -19.06
N SER A 2 13.51 -4.78 -18.72
CA SER A 2 12.97 -4.08 -18.34
C SER A 2 12.82 -3.67 -17.41
N GLY A 3 12.68 -3.27 -16.80
CA GLY A 3 12.63 -2.76 -15.73
C GLY A 3 11.47 -2.51 -14.95
N SER A 4 10.48 -3.16 -15.07
CA SER A 4 9.31 -2.95 -14.24
C SER A 4 9.55 -3.53 -12.87
N VAL A 5 9.31 -2.73 -11.85
CA VAL A 5 9.41 -3.19 -10.48
C VAL A 5 8.00 -3.18 -9.93
N LYS A 6 7.41 -4.33 -9.81
CA LYS A 6 6.02 -4.43 -9.42
C LYS A 6 5.85 -5.07 -8.05
N ILE A 7 4.87 -4.58 -7.33
CA ILE A 7 4.50 -5.18 -6.06
C ILE A 7 3.01 -5.44 -6.08
N THR A 8 2.55 -6.28 -5.16
CA THR A 8 1.14 -6.58 -5.01
C THR A 8 0.62 -5.86 -3.80
N ILE A 9 -0.51 -5.17 -3.96
CA ILE A 9 -1.18 -4.49 -2.86
C ILE A 9 -2.46 -5.25 -2.58
N LYS A 10 -2.68 -5.64 -1.33
CA LYS A 10 -3.90 -6.32 -0.95
C LYS A 10 -4.70 -5.48 0.01
N LEU A 11 -6.01 -5.50 -0.15
CA LEU A 11 -6.92 -4.71 0.66
C LEU A 11 -7.92 -5.65 1.31
N PHE A 12 -8.12 -5.50 2.61
CA PHE A 12 -8.96 -6.41 3.36
C PHE A 12 -10.15 -5.71 4.02
N SER A 13 -11.19 -6.47 4.26
CA SER A 13 -12.35 -6.04 5.04
C SER A 13 -12.96 -4.74 4.50
N ALA A 14 -13.16 -3.78 5.37
CA ALA A 14 -13.83 -2.55 4.98
C ALA A 14 -13.07 -1.78 3.89
N LEU A 15 -11.75 -1.91 3.84
CA LEU A 15 -10.99 -1.24 2.78
C LEU A 15 -11.33 -1.82 1.42
N ARG A 16 -11.46 -3.12 1.34
CA ARG A 16 -11.83 -3.76 0.08
C ARG A 16 -13.19 -3.29 -0.38
N GLU A 17 -14.12 -3.18 0.54
CA GLU A 17 -15.45 -2.74 0.19
C GLU A 17 -15.51 -1.28 -0.17
N ALA A 18 -14.79 -0.46 0.55
CA ALA A 18 -14.79 0.97 0.28
C ALA A 18 -14.13 1.33 -1.04
N LEU A 19 -13.09 0.61 -1.40
CA LEU A 19 -12.32 0.95 -2.58
C LEU A 19 -12.67 0.11 -3.81
N GLY A 20 -13.43 -0.96 -3.59
CA GLY A 20 -13.85 -1.81 -4.70
C GLY A 20 -12.78 -2.71 -5.27
N GLU A 21 -11.67 -2.86 -4.56
CA GLU A 21 -10.56 -3.68 -5.04
C GLU A 21 -10.06 -4.55 -3.91
N SER A 22 -9.74 -5.77 -4.19
CA SER A 22 -9.15 -6.64 -3.18
C SER A 22 -7.64 -6.83 -3.41
N GLU A 23 -7.20 -6.65 -4.63
CA GLU A 23 -5.79 -6.82 -4.94
C GLU A 23 -5.46 -6.02 -6.18
N ILE A 24 -4.38 -5.27 -6.15
CA ILE A 24 -3.93 -4.54 -7.31
C ILE A 24 -2.42 -4.72 -7.47
N GLN A 25 -1.95 -4.56 -8.69
CA GLN A 25 -0.53 -4.57 -8.97
C GLN A 25 -0.07 -3.13 -9.14
N LEU A 26 1.01 -2.78 -8.50
CA LEU A 26 1.51 -1.43 -8.53
C LEU A 26 2.92 -1.43 -9.09
N ASP A 27 3.18 -0.55 -10.04
CA ASP A 27 4.49 -0.47 -10.65
C ASP A 27 5.27 0.62 -9.92
N LEU A 28 6.32 0.25 -9.24
CA LEU A 28 7.11 1.19 -8.45
C LEU A 28 7.94 2.12 -9.31
N SER A 29 8.10 1.82 -10.57
CA SER A 29 8.85 2.71 -11.42
C SER A 29 8.15 4.05 -11.59
N ASP A 30 6.85 4.11 -11.31
CA ASP A 30 6.13 5.35 -11.37
C ASP A 30 6.44 6.27 -10.18
N ILE A 31 6.95 5.72 -9.11
CA ILE A 31 7.25 6.50 -7.94
C ILE A 31 8.71 6.83 -7.87
N SER A 32 9.53 5.86 -8.18
CA SER A 32 10.92 5.99 -7.96
C SER A 32 11.57 6.87 -8.96
N GLU A 33 12.15 7.89 -8.50
CA GLU A 33 12.80 8.63 -9.34
C GLU A 33 14.16 8.30 -9.13
N ALA A 34 14.96 7.92 -9.56
CA ALA A 34 16.33 7.68 -9.39
C ALA A 34 16.57 6.56 -8.45
N SER A 35 17.29 6.75 -7.48
CA SER A 35 17.72 5.65 -6.68
C SER A 35 17.12 5.65 -5.30
N ALA A 36 16.16 6.45 -5.06
CA ALA A 36 15.60 6.49 -3.72
C ALA A 36 14.79 5.24 -3.45
N PRO A 37 14.92 4.64 -2.30
CA PRO A 37 14.09 3.49 -1.97
C PRO A 37 12.62 3.90 -1.82
N VAL A 38 11.75 2.99 -2.13
CA VAL A 38 10.32 3.21 -2.00
C VAL A 38 9.88 2.61 -0.67
N ASP A 39 9.17 3.39 0.12
CA ASP A 39 8.69 2.89 1.40
C ASP A 39 7.17 2.91 1.43
N VAL A 40 6.59 2.43 2.51
CA VAL A 40 5.14 2.33 2.63
C VAL A 40 4.49 3.71 2.51
N ALA A 41 5.12 4.74 3.07
CA ALA A 41 4.57 6.08 2.98
C ALA A 41 4.47 6.56 1.54
N ALA A 42 5.48 6.26 0.73
CA ALA A 42 5.46 6.65 -0.68
C ALA A 42 4.36 5.90 -1.43
N ILE A 43 4.15 4.64 -1.09
CA ILE A 43 3.10 3.85 -1.72
C ILE A 43 1.73 4.40 -1.35
N LYS A 44 1.54 4.77 -0.10
CA LYS A 44 0.26 5.36 0.30
C LYS A 44 0.00 6.65 -0.45
N GLN A 45 1.00 7.46 -0.65
CA GLN A 45 0.84 8.69 -1.40
C GLN A 45 0.44 8.42 -2.85
N LEU A 46 1.06 7.45 -3.46
CA LEU A 46 0.73 7.11 -4.83
C LEU A 46 -0.70 6.60 -4.93
N LEU A 47 -1.09 5.73 -4.03
CA LEU A 47 -2.45 5.18 -4.05
C LEU A 47 -3.48 6.26 -3.75
N SER A 48 -3.13 7.25 -2.94
CA SER A 48 -4.05 8.32 -2.61
C SER A 48 -4.41 9.17 -3.83
N ARG A 49 -3.62 9.11 -4.88
CA ARG A 49 -3.91 9.84 -6.09
C ARG A 49 -5.00 9.18 -6.93
N ARG A 50 -5.38 7.97 -6.58
CA ARG A 50 -6.41 7.26 -7.34
C ARG A 50 -7.80 7.85 -7.11
N GLY A 51 -7.99 8.57 -6.03
CA GLY A 51 -9.27 9.20 -5.76
C GLY A 51 -9.41 9.58 -4.30
N ALA A 52 -10.45 10.33 -4.01
CA ALA A 52 -10.69 10.78 -2.64
C ALA A 52 -10.94 9.61 -1.70
N ASP A 53 -11.60 8.56 -2.19
CA ASP A 53 -11.85 7.39 -1.36
C ASP A 53 -10.55 6.74 -0.94
N TRP A 54 -9.60 6.65 -1.86
CA TRP A 54 -8.31 6.05 -1.55
C TRP A 54 -7.55 6.90 -0.55
N LYS A 55 -7.58 8.22 -0.76
CA LYS A 55 -6.87 9.11 0.13
C LYS A 55 -7.42 9.02 1.54
N GLU A 56 -8.72 9.00 1.67
CA GLU A 56 -9.34 8.93 2.97
C GLU A 56 -9.07 7.59 3.65
N ALA A 57 -9.19 6.51 2.91
CA ALA A 57 -9.00 5.19 3.47
C ALA A 57 -7.57 4.97 3.95
N LEU A 58 -6.60 5.47 3.19
CA LEU A 58 -5.21 5.22 3.52
C LEU A 58 -4.63 6.20 4.53
N ASN A 59 -5.38 7.25 4.87
CA ASN A 59 -4.90 8.20 5.85
C ASN A 59 -5.55 8.02 7.22
N GLN A 60 -6.20 6.90 7.44
CA GLN A 60 -6.77 6.64 8.74
C GLN A 60 -5.66 6.47 9.77
N PRO A 61 -5.81 7.05 10.95
CA PRO A 61 -4.71 7.08 11.91
C PRO A 61 -4.27 5.71 12.42
N ASN A 62 -5.18 4.76 12.46
CA ASN A 62 -4.82 3.45 13.00
C ASN A 62 -4.78 2.37 11.93
N LEU A 63 -4.52 2.76 10.69
CA LEU A 63 -4.43 1.79 9.61
C LEU A 63 -3.26 0.86 9.84
N VAL A 64 -3.49 -0.42 9.68
CA VAL A 64 -2.47 -1.44 9.88
C VAL A 64 -1.96 -1.91 8.52
N HIS A 65 -0.70 -2.16 8.40
CA HIS A 65 -0.16 -2.72 7.18
C HIS A 65 0.77 -3.88 7.48
N ALA A 66 0.82 -4.82 6.54
CA ALA A 66 1.68 -5.99 6.66
C ALA A 66 2.52 -6.11 5.40
N LEU A 67 3.79 -6.36 5.56
CA LEU A 67 4.71 -6.53 4.44
C LEU A 67 5.11 -8.00 4.40
N ASN A 68 4.78 -8.65 3.31
CA ASN A 68 5.06 -10.08 3.12
C ASN A 68 4.49 -10.92 4.28
N HIS A 69 3.23 -10.64 4.61
CA HIS A 69 2.48 -11.36 5.63
C HIS A 69 2.96 -11.11 7.06
N LYS A 70 3.75 -10.06 7.25
CA LYS A 70 4.21 -9.74 8.59
C LYS A 70 3.78 -8.33 8.93
N VAL A 71 3.03 -8.16 9.99
CA VAL A 71 2.56 -6.85 10.39
C VAL A 71 3.75 -5.99 10.83
N VAL A 72 3.81 -4.78 10.30
CA VAL A 72 4.85 -3.84 10.69
C VAL A 72 4.16 -2.57 11.16
N PHE A 73 4.69 -2.00 12.22
CA PHE A 73 4.07 -0.82 12.82
C PHE A 73 4.79 0.46 12.44
N THR A 74 5.84 0.36 11.67
CA THR A 74 6.57 1.55 11.23
C THR A 74 6.66 1.52 9.72
N ASP A 75 7.14 2.60 9.16
CA ASP A 75 7.38 2.65 7.73
C ASP A 75 8.48 1.65 7.38
N ALA A 76 8.37 1.04 6.25
CA ALA A 76 9.32 0.01 5.83
C ALA A 76 9.58 0.14 4.35
N VAL A 77 10.77 -0.26 3.93
CA VAL A 77 11.14 -0.23 2.51
C VAL A 77 10.48 -1.41 1.80
N VAL A 78 9.93 -1.15 0.63
CA VAL A 78 9.26 -2.15 -0.18
C VAL A 78 10.06 -2.34 -1.45
N THR A 79 10.28 -3.59 -1.83
CA THR A 79 11.08 -3.91 -3.01
C THR A 79 10.29 -4.77 -3.98
N GLU A 80 10.86 -4.99 -5.13
CA GLU A 80 10.19 -5.75 -6.18
C GLU A 80 9.74 -7.11 -5.68
N GLY A 81 8.53 -7.46 -6.02
CA GLY A 81 7.98 -8.77 -5.65
C GLY A 81 7.34 -8.80 -4.27
N ASP A 82 7.46 -7.73 -3.51
CA ASP A 82 6.87 -7.73 -2.17
C ASP A 82 5.34 -7.65 -2.24
N GLU A 83 4.72 -8.10 -1.18
CA GLU A 83 3.27 -7.99 -1.04
C GLU A 83 2.97 -7.10 0.13
N LEU A 84 2.25 -6.02 -0.09
CA LEU A 84 1.91 -5.08 0.96
C LEU A 84 0.40 -5.13 1.16
N ALA A 85 -0.03 -5.43 2.36
CA ALA A 85 -1.45 -5.54 2.67
C ALA A 85 -1.86 -4.43 3.61
N PHE A 86 -3.05 -3.90 3.41
CA PHE A 86 -3.60 -2.88 4.29
C PHE A 86 -4.86 -3.42 4.96
N PHE A 87 -5.00 -3.13 6.23
CA PHE A 87 -6.15 -3.57 7.01
C PHE A 87 -6.79 -2.36 7.67
N PRO A 88 -8.11 -2.33 7.80
CA PRO A 88 -8.72 -1.21 8.48
C PRO A 88 -8.34 -1.22 9.96
N PRO A 89 -8.45 -0.07 10.62
CA PRO A 89 -8.12 -0.03 12.02
C PRO A 89 -9.01 -0.96 12.81
N MET A 90 -8.42 -1.64 13.78
CA MET A 90 -9.19 -2.49 14.65
C MET A 90 -9.77 -1.61 15.72
N THR A 91 -11.03 -1.38 15.68
CA THR A 91 -11.63 -0.62 16.72
C THR A 91 -11.91 -1.61 17.78
N GLY A 92 -11.33 -1.50 18.83
CA GLY A 92 -11.53 -2.40 19.86
C GLY A 92 -12.91 -2.45 20.29
N GLY A 93 -13.63 -2.63 19.71
CA GLY A 93 -14.94 -2.85 19.95
C GLY A 93 -15.60 -2.77 21.06
#